data_a92b81f0d67f52b7f1b13c66a72cf252
#
_entry.id   a92b81f0d67f52b7f1b13c66a72cf252
#
_cell.length_a   1.000
_cell.length_b   1.000
_cell.length_c   1.000
_cell.angle_alpha   90.00
_cell.angle_beta   90.00
_cell.angle_gamma   90.00
#
_symmetry.space_group_name_H-M   'P 1'
#
loop_
_entity.id
_entity.type
_entity.pdbx_description
1 polymer ?
#
loop_
_entity_poly.entity_id
_entity_poly.type
_entity_poly.pdbx_seq_one_letter_code
_entity_poly.pdbx_strand_id
1 'polypeptide(L)'
;DIKWIVTGTPVFNSMNDFVSLCAFLGIEKSLVQGMTNKIKDIYILRRTKEDLAKINTRLELPPCHFENVELEMFPDERQLYEFVFKDAQDTIRDAFKHAISLNSKNMVILECLLRARQCMIWPAMYLEGIAKQNGTQPEEWIGRSNKMETLFRMIKAHPDEKTLVFCQFRGEMDYIQQNMECPTFRIDGSVPKEERDNQVTAFKKAPPGAVFIIQIRSGGQGLNLQEATRVYITGPSWNPATELQAVGRSHRTGQTKPVYVKKLIYKETDTFVSVEEEMMALQGHK
;
A
#
# COMPACT_ATOMS: atom_id res chain seq x y z
N ASP A 1 -35.28 12.29 4.38
CA ASP A 1 -33.91 12.59 4.81
C ASP A 1 -33.00 12.72 3.58
N ILE A 2 -32.14 13.74 3.56
CA ILE A 2 -31.14 13.90 2.51
C ILE A 2 -29.92 13.03 2.87
N LYS A 3 -29.47 12.18 1.94
CA LYS A 3 -28.34 11.29 2.12
C LYS A 3 -27.19 11.70 1.22
N TRP A 4 -25.99 11.76 1.76
CA TRP A 4 -24.75 12.06 1.04
C TRP A 4 -23.71 10.97 1.27
N ILE A 5 -22.96 10.65 0.23
CA ILE A 5 -21.79 9.76 0.29
C ILE A 5 -20.58 10.54 -0.20
N VAL A 6 -19.55 10.61 0.64
CA VAL A 6 -18.27 11.24 0.28
C VAL A 6 -17.20 10.16 0.23
N THR A 7 -16.72 9.85 -0.96
CA THR A 7 -15.68 8.82 -1.17
C THR A 7 -14.81 9.19 -2.37
N GLY A 8 -13.52 8.89 -2.27
CA GLY A 8 -12.59 8.98 -3.40
C GLY A 8 -12.62 7.74 -4.32
N THR A 9 -13.26 6.64 -3.87
CA THR A 9 -13.26 5.34 -4.55
C THR A 9 -14.65 4.70 -4.44
N PRO A 10 -15.61 5.12 -5.27
CA PRO A 10 -16.98 4.57 -5.25
C PRO A 10 -17.03 3.10 -5.67
N VAL A 11 -16.04 2.62 -6.40
CA VAL A 11 -15.82 1.21 -6.73
C VAL A 11 -14.45 0.83 -6.19
N PHE A 12 -14.41 0.04 -5.12
CA PHE A 12 -13.16 -0.38 -4.48
C PHE A 12 -12.70 -1.74 -5.01
N ASN A 13 -13.54 -2.76 -4.99
CA ASN A 13 -13.24 -4.10 -5.48
C ASN A 13 -14.08 -4.51 -6.69
N SER A 14 -15.35 -4.15 -6.71
CA SER A 14 -16.30 -4.58 -7.74
C SER A 14 -17.45 -3.61 -7.90
N MET A 15 -18.22 -3.77 -8.98
CA MET A 15 -19.45 -3.01 -9.20
C MET A 15 -20.49 -3.21 -8.08
N ASN A 16 -20.39 -4.28 -7.30
CA ASN A 16 -21.27 -4.46 -6.13
C ASN A 16 -21.07 -3.38 -5.06
N ASP A 17 -19.86 -2.83 -4.94
CA ASP A 17 -19.59 -1.70 -4.03
C ASP A 17 -20.41 -0.49 -4.46
N PHE A 18 -20.42 -0.19 -5.75
CA PHE A 18 -21.23 0.89 -6.32
C PHE A 18 -22.72 0.66 -6.12
N VAL A 19 -23.19 -0.57 -6.39
CA VAL A 19 -24.58 -0.97 -6.15
C VAL A 19 -24.97 -0.76 -4.68
N SER A 20 -24.10 -1.11 -3.75
CA SER A 20 -24.33 -0.93 -2.30
C SER A 20 -24.44 0.54 -1.91
N LEU A 21 -23.59 1.40 -2.49
CA LEU A 21 -23.67 2.85 -2.28
C LEU A 21 -24.98 3.42 -2.86
N CYS A 22 -25.38 2.99 -4.04
CA CYS A 22 -26.65 3.39 -4.65
C CYS A 22 -27.86 2.95 -3.82
N ALA A 23 -27.84 1.73 -3.28
CA ALA A 23 -28.88 1.22 -2.37
C ALA A 23 -28.99 2.07 -1.09
N PHE A 24 -27.87 2.52 -0.53
CA PHE A 24 -27.90 3.45 0.60
C PHE A 24 -28.60 4.77 0.25
N LEU A 25 -28.45 5.26 -0.98
CA LEU A 25 -29.13 6.47 -1.48
C LEU A 25 -30.61 6.20 -1.82
N GLY A 26 -31.08 4.95 -1.76
CA GLY A 26 -32.44 4.56 -2.08
C GLY A 26 -32.66 4.23 -3.57
N ILE A 27 -31.59 4.02 -4.33
CA ILE A 27 -31.67 3.63 -5.76
C ILE A 27 -31.74 2.11 -5.85
N GLU A 28 -32.74 1.57 -6.53
CA GLU A 28 -32.92 0.13 -6.68
C GLU A 28 -31.78 -0.53 -7.48
N LYS A 29 -31.40 -1.73 -7.07
CA LYS A 29 -30.32 -2.51 -7.70
C LYS A 29 -30.58 -2.77 -9.18
N SER A 30 -31.81 -3.05 -9.57
CA SER A 30 -32.25 -3.28 -10.97
C SER A 30 -31.94 -2.05 -11.86
N LEU A 31 -32.20 -0.85 -11.35
CA LEU A 31 -31.92 0.40 -12.05
C LEU A 31 -30.40 0.63 -12.21
N VAL A 32 -29.61 0.31 -11.17
CA VAL A 32 -28.16 0.46 -11.23
C VAL A 32 -27.55 -0.43 -12.31
N GLN A 33 -27.98 -1.68 -12.39
CA GLN A 33 -27.49 -2.65 -13.37
C GLN A 33 -27.88 -2.29 -14.82
N GLY A 34 -29.08 -1.72 -15.03
CA GLY A 34 -29.55 -1.34 -16.36
C GLY A 34 -29.12 0.04 -16.85
N MET A 35 -28.83 0.97 -15.94
CA MET A 35 -28.59 2.39 -16.25
C MET A 35 -27.38 2.99 -15.55
N THR A 36 -26.32 2.23 -15.35
CA THR A 36 -25.13 2.65 -14.57
C THR A 36 -24.58 4.01 -14.99
N ASN A 37 -24.46 4.28 -16.28
CA ASN A 37 -23.90 5.56 -16.76
C ASN A 37 -24.84 6.73 -16.46
N LYS A 38 -26.16 6.58 -16.68
CA LYS A 38 -27.15 7.61 -16.34
C LYS A 38 -27.17 7.92 -14.85
N ILE A 39 -27.03 6.89 -14.00
CA ILE A 39 -26.95 7.06 -12.55
C ILE A 39 -25.68 7.81 -12.16
N LYS A 40 -24.54 7.50 -12.79
CA LYS A 40 -23.30 8.26 -12.58
C LYS A 40 -23.48 9.74 -12.94
N ASP A 41 -24.07 10.04 -14.06
CA ASP A 41 -24.26 11.41 -14.54
C ASP A 41 -25.19 12.24 -13.64
N ILE A 42 -26.21 11.62 -13.05
CA ILE A 42 -27.24 12.29 -12.25
C ILE A 42 -26.82 12.41 -10.77
N TYR A 43 -26.24 11.36 -10.19
CA TYR A 43 -26.06 11.24 -8.75
C TYR A 43 -24.59 11.38 -8.29
N ILE A 44 -23.60 11.41 -9.23
CA ILE A 44 -22.18 11.53 -8.86
C ILE A 44 -21.64 12.88 -9.31
N LEU A 45 -21.18 13.66 -8.33
CA LEU A 45 -20.36 14.82 -8.58
C LEU A 45 -18.88 14.44 -8.42
N ARG A 46 -18.17 14.27 -9.52
CA ARG A 46 -16.72 14.05 -9.54
C ARG A 46 -15.98 15.33 -9.91
N ARG A 47 -14.95 15.65 -9.16
CA ARG A 47 -14.00 16.72 -9.48
C ARG A 47 -12.59 16.19 -9.31
N THR A 48 -11.77 16.29 -10.33
CA THR A 48 -10.34 16.01 -10.26
C THR A 48 -9.57 17.23 -9.73
N LYS A 49 -8.32 17.04 -9.36
CA LYS A 49 -7.45 18.16 -8.95
C LYS A 49 -7.26 19.15 -10.11
N GLU A 50 -7.15 18.63 -11.33
CA GLU A 50 -7.05 19.39 -12.58
C GLU A 50 -8.31 20.20 -12.87
N ASP A 51 -9.50 19.63 -12.61
CA ASP A 51 -10.76 20.36 -12.76
C ASP A 51 -10.86 21.51 -11.76
N LEU A 52 -10.41 21.30 -10.52
CA LEU A 52 -10.38 22.34 -9.49
C LEU A 52 -9.39 23.46 -9.84
N ALA A 53 -8.20 23.11 -10.36
CA ALA A 53 -7.21 24.09 -10.79
C ALA A 53 -7.71 24.99 -11.92
N LYS A 54 -8.52 24.47 -12.86
CA LYS A 54 -9.18 25.26 -13.92
C LYS A 54 -10.19 26.25 -13.38
N ILE A 55 -10.88 25.90 -12.29
CA ILE A 55 -11.89 26.76 -11.66
C ILE A 55 -11.22 27.84 -10.78
N ASN A 56 -10.15 27.47 -10.09
CA ASN A 56 -9.43 28.37 -9.20
C ASN A 56 -7.95 28.04 -9.15
N THR A 57 -7.12 28.88 -9.73
CA THR A 57 -5.65 28.72 -9.80
C THR A 57 -4.99 28.62 -8.42
N ARG A 58 -5.62 29.14 -7.35
CA ARG A 58 -5.13 28.97 -5.97
C ARG A 58 -5.24 27.52 -5.47
N LEU A 59 -5.98 26.66 -6.17
CA LEU A 59 -6.11 25.23 -5.89
C LEU A 59 -5.15 24.37 -6.72
N GLU A 60 -4.34 25.01 -7.57
CA GLU A 60 -3.28 24.31 -8.31
C GLU A 60 -2.26 23.75 -7.32
N LEU A 61 -1.93 22.47 -7.51
CA LEU A 61 -0.96 21.79 -6.69
C LEU A 61 0.39 21.74 -7.39
N PRO A 62 1.50 21.79 -6.64
CA PRO A 62 2.83 21.49 -7.17
C PRO A 62 2.87 20.11 -7.83
N PRO A 63 3.82 19.87 -8.73
CA PRO A 63 3.97 18.56 -9.38
C PRO A 63 4.08 17.40 -8.40
N CYS A 64 3.52 16.26 -8.79
CA CYS A 64 3.69 14.99 -8.09
C CYS A 64 4.36 14.00 -9.04
N HIS A 65 5.58 13.62 -8.70
CA HIS A 65 6.41 12.73 -9.51
C HIS A 65 6.31 11.30 -8.99
N PHE A 66 5.86 10.38 -9.84
CA PHE A 66 5.77 8.95 -9.52
C PHE A 66 6.85 8.16 -10.23
N GLU A 67 7.54 7.32 -9.49
CA GLU A 67 8.58 6.44 -10.01
C GLU A 67 8.46 5.05 -9.38
N ASN A 68 8.51 4.00 -10.21
CA ASN A 68 8.76 2.65 -9.74
C ASN A 68 10.28 2.43 -9.67
N VAL A 69 10.80 2.15 -8.49
CA VAL A 69 12.20 1.79 -8.30
C VAL A 69 12.31 0.28 -8.48
N GLU A 70 12.76 -0.11 -9.65
CA GLU A 70 12.98 -1.51 -10.01
C GLU A 70 14.24 -2.03 -9.35
N LEU A 71 14.14 -3.11 -8.61
CA LEU A 71 15.21 -3.72 -7.84
C LEU A 71 15.43 -5.18 -8.25
N GLU A 72 16.63 -5.67 -8.02
CA GLU A 72 16.96 -7.09 -8.08
C GLU A 72 17.28 -7.58 -6.67
N MET A 73 16.86 -8.81 -6.35
CA MET A 73 17.18 -9.42 -5.07
C MET A 73 18.66 -9.73 -4.95
N PHE A 74 19.23 -9.57 -3.76
CA PHE A 74 20.53 -10.14 -3.44
C PHE A 74 20.47 -11.68 -3.49
N PRO A 75 21.59 -12.37 -3.71
CA PRO A 75 21.58 -13.83 -3.89
C PRO A 75 20.92 -14.61 -2.75
N ASP A 76 21.14 -14.21 -1.50
CA ASP A 76 20.58 -14.84 -0.31
C ASP A 76 19.06 -14.64 -0.18
N GLU A 77 18.57 -13.42 -0.37
CA GLU A 77 17.13 -13.16 -0.36
C GLU A 77 16.41 -13.79 -1.57
N ARG A 78 17.08 -13.86 -2.72
CA ARG A 78 16.57 -14.55 -3.91
C ARG A 78 16.43 -16.04 -3.68
N GLN A 79 17.44 -16.68 -3.08
CA GLN A 79 17.42 -18.10 -2.77
C GLN A 79 16.23 -18.43 -1.84
N LEU A 80 16.01 -17.64 -0.80
CA LEU A 80 14.87 -17.84 0.08
C LEU A 80 13.55 -17.63 -0.66
N TYR A 81 13.43 -16.57 -1.43
CA TYR A 81 12.20 -16.28 -2.18
C TYR A 81 11.87 -17.38 -3.20
N GLU A 82 12.85 -17.87 -3.96
CA GLU A 82 12.64 -18.96 -4.91
C GLU A 82 12.18 -20.26 -4.22
N PHE A 83 12.70 -20.54 -3.02
CA PHE A 83 12.20 -21.63 -2.18
C PHE A 83 10.74 -21.40 -1.78
N VAL A 84 10.40 -20.21 -1.28
CA VAL A 84 9.03 -19.84 -0.87
C VAL A 84 8.07 -19.90 -2.05
N PHE A 85 8.49 -19.44 -3.21
CA PHE A 85 7.67 -19.44 -4.42
C PHE A 85 7.39 -20.86 -4.91
N LYS A 86 8.40 -21.72 -4.90
CA LYS A 86 8.25 -23.13 -5.27
C LYS A 86 7.33 -23.87 -4.30
N ASP A 87 7.53 -23.71 -2.99
CA ASP A 87 6.67 -24.29 -1.96
C ASP A 87 5.22 -23.84 -2.13
N ALA A 88 5.00 -22.56 -2.43
CA ALA A 88 3.68 -22.02 -2.74
C ALA A 88 3.04 -22.68 -3.98
N GLN A 89 3.80 -22.89 -5.05
CA GLN A 89 3.31 -23.57 -6.26
C GLN A 89 2.91 -25.01 -5.96
N ASP A 90 3.71 -25.74 -5.20
CA ASP A 90 3.44 -27.13 -4.84
C ASP A 90 2.22 -27.23 -3.92
N THR A 91 2.12 -26.36 -2.92
CA THR A 91 0.96 -26.25 -2.02
C THR A 91 -0.33 -25.96 -2.76
N ILE A 92 -0.33 -25.00 -3.68
CA ILE A 92 -1.48 -24.68 -4.52
C ILE A 92 -1.85 -25.86 -5.42
N ARG A 93 -0.87 -26.49 -6.06
CA ARG A 93 -1.09 -27.66 -6.92
C ARG A 93 -1.76 -28.80 -6.16
N ASP A 94 -1.30 -29.08 -4.93
CA ASP A 94 -1.86 -30.14 -4.10
C ASP A 94 -3.27 -29.80 -3.60
N ALA A 95 -3.55 -28.55 -3.25
CA ALA A 95 -4.91 -28.11 -2.91
C ALA A 95 -5.89 -28.28 -4.07
N PHE A 96 -5.44 -28.18 -5.33
CA PHE A 96 -6.27 -28.43 -6.50
C PHE A 96 -6.45 -29.90 -6.86
N LYS A 97 -5.52 -30.78 -6.51
CA LYS A 97 -5.65 -32.24 -6.69
C LYS A 97 -6.65 -32.86 -5.71
N HIS A 98 -6.71 -32.35 -4.49
CA HIS A 98 -7.62 -32.82 -3.47
C HIS A 98 -8.98 -32.11 -3.61
N ALA A 99 -10.11 -32.83 -3.35
CA ALA A 99 -11.46 -32.30 -3.47
C ALA A 99 -11.81 -31.31 -2.33
N ILE A 100 -11.08 -30.22 -2.24
CA ILE A 100 -11.30 -29.15 -1.28
C ILE A 100 -12.31 -28.13 -1.88
N SER A 101 -13.14 -27.51 -1.05
CA SER A 101 -14.08 -26.48 -1.50
C SER A 101 -13.36 -25.30 -2.19
N LEU A 102 -14.05 -24.61 -3.09
CA LEU A 102 -13.50 -23.44 -3.78
C LEU A 102 -13.02 -22.36 -2.80
N ASN A 103 -13.74 -22.14 -1.72
CA ASN A 103 -13.35 -21.18 -0.68
C ASN A 103 -12.04 -21.57 0.00
N SER A 104 -11.86 -22.87 0.29
CA SER A 104 -10.59 -23.37 0.88
C SER A 104 -9.41 -23.21 -0.06
N LYS A 105 -9.61 -23.43 -1.38
CA LYS A 105 -8.57 -23.18 -2.40
C LYS A 105 -8.17 -21.72 -2.46
N ASN A 106 -9.13 -20.82 -2.44
CA ASN A 106 -8.87 -19.39 -2.44
C ASN A 106 -8.09 -18.95 -1.19
N MET A 107 -8.39 -19.52 -0.02
CA MET A 107 -7.64 -19.24 1.21
C MET A 107 -6.18 -19.70 1.11
N VAL A 108 -5.93 -20.89 0.56
CA VAL A 108 -4.56 -21.38 0.32
C VAL A 108 -3.78 -20.47 -0.60
N ILE A 109 -4.38 -20.05 -1.73
CA ILE A 109 -3.75 -19.13 -2.67
C ILE A 109 -3.39 -17.81 -1.99
N LEU A 110 -4.33 -17.24 -1.23
CA LEU A 110 -4.13 -15.96 -0.54
C LEU A 110 -3.03 -16.07 0.51
N GLU A 111 -2.94 -17.18 1.25
CA GLU A 111 -1.87 -17.40 2.21
C GLU A 111 -0.50 -17.53 1.53
N CYS A 112 -0.41 -18.31 0.46
CA CYS A 112 0.82 -18.44 -0.33
C CYS A 112 1.31 -17.09 -0.85
N LEU A 113 0.40 -16.29 -1.42
CA LEU A 113 0.71 -14.95 -1.90
C LEU A 113 1.13 -14.01 -0.77
N LEU A 114 0.51 -14.11 0.40
CA LEU A 114 0.88 -13.34 1.57
C LEU A 114 2.32 -13.64 2.00
N ARG A 115 2.68 -14.94 2.08
CA ARG A 115 4.02 -15.39 2.46
C ARG A 115 5.09 -14.95 1.46
N ALA A 116 4.82 -15.10 0.16
CA ALA A 116 5.71 -14.62 -0.88
C ALA A 116 5.95 -13.10 -0.78
N ARG A 117 4.90 -12.31 -0.57
CA ARG A 117 5.00 -10.85 -0.39
C ARG A 117 5.77 -10.47 0.88
N GLN A 118 5.55 -11.16 1.99
CA GLN A 118 6.33 -10.95 3.21
C GLN A 118 7.82 -11.17 2.97
N CYS A 119 8.17 -12.28 2.29
CA CYS A 119 9.55 -12.59 1.92
C CYS A 119 10.15 -11.49 1.01
N MET A 120 9.40 -10.99 0.01
CA MET A 120 9.87 -9.94 -0.89
C MET A 120 10.08 -8.58 -0.19
N ILE A 121 9.34 -8.27 0.85
CA ILE A 121 9.48 -6.99 1.55
C ILE A 121 10.57 -7.07 2.60
N TRP A 122 10.49 -8.04 3.50
CA TRP A 122 11.50 -8.29 4.54
C TRP A 122 11.50 -9.78 4.88
N PRO A 123 12.56 -10.54 4.51
CA PRO A 123 12.58 -12.00 4.64
C PRO A 123 12.31 -12.54 6.04
N ALA A 124 12.73 -11.84 7.09
CA ALA A 124 12.46 -12.26 8.48
C ALA A 124 10.96 -12.43 8.76
N MET A 125 10.09 -11.62 8.14
CA MET A 125 8.63 -11.75 8.33
C MET A 125 8.08 -13.09 7.85
N TYR A 126 8.66 -13.65 6.77
CA TYR A 126 8.32 -14.99 6.31
C TYR A 126 8.73 -16.03 7.34
N LEU A 127 9.98 -15.97 7.81
CA LEU A 127 10.53 -16.92 8.80
C LEU A 127 9.73 -16.88 10.11
N GLU A 128 9.42 -15.70 10.63
CA GLU A 128 8.56 -15.51 11.80
C GLU A 128 7.14 -16.07 11.58
N GLY A 129 6.60 -15.85 10.39
CA GLY A 129 5.26 -16.32 10.04
C GLY A 129 5.16 -17.84 9.99
N ILE A 130 6.14 -18.50 9.40
CA ILE A 130 6.21 -19.97 9.35
C ILE A 130 6.46 -20.56 10.75
N ALA A 131 7.38 -19.98 11.52
CA ALA A 131 7.64 -20.42 12.89
C ALA A 131 6.37 -20.35 13.77
N LYS A 132 5.62 -19.26 13.67
CA LYS A 132 4.35 -19.12 14.37
C LYS A 132 3.32 -20.17 13.96
N GLN A 133 3.24 -20.48 12.68
CA GLN A 133 2.34 -21.49 12.15
C GLN A 133 2.69 -22.90 12.66
N ASN A 134 3.98 -23.19 12.75
CA ASN A 134 4.50 -24.48 13.18
C ASN A 134 4.66 -24.61 14.71
N GLY A 135 4.46 -23.52 15.46
CA GLY A 135 4.68 -23.49 16.91
C GLY A 135 6.16 -23.61 17.29
N THR A 136 7.08 -23.18 16.42
CA THR A 136 8.53 -23.24 16.61
C THR A 136 9.11 -21.84 16.86
N GLN A 137 10.39 -21.77 17.23
CA GLN A 137 11.12 -20.50 17.25
C GLN A 137 11.48 -20.10 15.81
N PRO A 138 11.40 -18.81 15.46
CA PRO A 138 11.77 -18.34 14.13
C PRO A 138 13.29 -18.45 13.93
N GLU A 139 13.67 -18.84 12.72
CA GLU A 139 15.05 -18.73 12.28
C GLU A 139 15.39 -17.23 12.09
N GLU A 140 16.58 -16.84 12.54
CA GLU A 140 17.05 -15.46 12.36
C GLU A 140 17.46 -15.22 10.90
N TRP A 141 16.94 -14.15 10.30
CA TRP A 141 17.40 -13.70 9.00
C TRP A 141 18.71 -12.92 9.15
N ILE A 142 19.81 -13.52 8.71
CA ILE A 142 21.16 -12.92 8.74
C ILE A 142 21.59 -12.35 7.38
N GLY A 143 20.74 -12.54 6.33
CA GLY A 143 20.97 -12.04 4.98
C GLY A 143 20.62 -10.55 4.82
N ARG A 144 20.94 -10.03 3.65
CA ARG A 144 20.64 -8.65 3.25
C ARG A 144 19.25 -8.55 2.64
N SER A 145 18.72 -7.32 2.55
CA SER A 145 17.53 -6.99 1.75
C SER A 145 17.81 -5.75 0.91
N ASN A 146 17.82 -5.91 -0.41
CA ASN A 146 18.04 -4.78 -1.31
C ASN A 146 16.93 -3.73 -1.19
N LYS A 147 15.71 -4.17 -0.93
CA LYS A 147 14.58 -3.25 -0.72
C LYS A 147 14.79 -2.37 0.50
N MET A 148 15.15 -2.94 1.64
CA MET A 148 15.40 -2.18 2.88
C MET A 148 16.63 -1.30 2.77
N GLU A 149 17.73 -1.81 2.22
CA GLU A 149 18.94 -1.00 2.01
C GLU A 149 18.69 0.18 1.06
N THR A 150 17.94 -0.04 0.00
CA THR A 150 17.57 1.03 -0.95
C THR A 150 16.66 2.06 -0.29
N LEU A 151 15.67 1.63 0.51
CA LEU A 151 14.82 2.53 1.26
C LEU A 151 15.64 3.44 2.19
N PHE A 152 16.52 2.86 3.00
CA PHE A 152 17.37 3.62 3.92
C PHE A 152 18.31 4.59 3.18
N ARG A 153 18.90 4.14 2.07
CA ARG A 153 19.74 4.99 1.22
C ARG A 153 18.96 6.18 0.65
N MET A 154 17.74 5.96 0.17
CA MET A 154 16.90 7.03 -0.37
C MET A 154 16.49 8.03 0.71
N ILE A 155 16.18 7.58 1.92
CA ILE A 155 15.85 8.46 3.04
C ILE A 155 17.07 9.30 3.44
N LYS A 156 18.24 8.67 3.58
CA LYS A 156 19.50 9.37 3.91
C LYS A 156 19.96 10.38 2.84
N ALA A 157 19.54 10.20 1.58
CA ALA A 157 19.87 11.12 0.50
C ALA A 157 19.12 12.46 0.59
N HIS A 158 18.09 12.57 1.41
CA HIS A 158 17.26 13.77 1.55
C HIS A 158 17.06 14.17 3.02
N PRO A 159 18.16 14.52 3.75
CA PRO A 159 18.12 14.79 5.18
C PRO A 159 17.36 16.07 5.55
N ASP A 160 17.16 16.97 4.59
CA ASP A 160 16.45 18.24 4.78
C ASP A 160 14.94 18.14 4.46
N GLU A 161 14.45 16.97 4.07
CA GLU A 161 13.07 16.76 3.71
C GLU A 161 12.40 15.76 4.65
N LYS A 162 11.13 15.99 4.99
CA LYS A 162 10.32 15.02 5.73
C LYS A 162 9.81 13.93 4.80
N THR A 163 9.81 12.71 5.30
CA THR A 163 9.51 11.51 4.53
C THR A 163 8.31 10.76 5.11
N LEU A 164 7.43 10.25 4.23
CA LEU A 164 6.43 9.25 4.55
C LEU A 164 6.89 7.90 4.00
N VAL A 165 6.79 6.85 4.81
CA VAL A 165 7.02 5.47 4.39
C VAL A 165 5.73 4.69 4.59
N PHE A 166 5.11 4.29 3.48
CA PHE A 166 3.91 3.44 3.51
C PHE A 166 4.29 1.98 3.43
N CYS A 167 3.96 1.26 4.49
CA CYS A 167 4.27 -0.14 4.71
C CYS A 167 3.03 -1.03 4.53
N GLN A 168 3.25 -2.26 4.08
CA GLN A 168 2.19 -3.26 3.94
C GLN A 168 1.96 -4.03 5.25
N PHE A 169 3.03 -4.31 6.00
CA PHE A 169 3.04 -5.16 7.18
C PHE A 169 3.66 -4.47 8.39
N ARG A 170 3.30 -4.96 9.58
CA ARG A 170 3.86 -4.43 10.83
C ARG A 170 5.33 -4.81 11.03
N GLY A 171 5.72 -6.05 10.68
CA GLY A 171 7.09 -6.51 10.84
C GLY A 171 8.11 -5.66 10.09
N GLU A 172 7.77 -5.19 8.86
CA GLU A 172 8.64 -4.25 8.16
C GLU A 172 8.71 -2.89 8.86
N MET A 173 7.60 -2.42 9.45
CA MET A 173 7.57 -1.17 10.22
C MET A 173 8.47 -1.25 11.45
N ASP A 174 8.45 -2.40 12.16
CA ASP A 174 9.30 -2.66 13.30
C ASP A 174 10.76 -2.60 12.90
N TYR A 175 11.14 -3.28 11.82
CA TYR A 175 12.50 -3.28 11.29
C TYR A 175 12.96 -1.90 10.85
N ILE A 176 12.13 -1.17 10.09
CA ILE A 176 12.45 0.19 9.64
C ILE A 176 12.65 1.10 10.85
N GLN A 177 11.75 1.07 11.82
CA GLN A 177 11.82 1.93 13.01
C GLN A 177 13.08 1.66 13.84
N GLN A 178 13.47 0.41 14.01
CA GLN A 178 14.67 0.02 14.76
C GLN A 178 15.98 0.45 14.09
N ASN A 179 15.98 0.61 12.77
CA ASN A 179 17.17 0.94 11.98
C ASN A 179 17.22 2.41 11.52
N MET A 180 16.26 3.26 11.94
CA MET A 180 16.28 4.68 11.66
C MET A 180 17.11 5.44 12.72
N GLU A 181 18.00 6.31 12.26
CA GLU A 181 18.81 7.19 13.11
C GLU A 181 18.18 8.59 13.29
N CYS A 182 17.05 8.85 12.63
CA CYS A 182 16.34 10.12 12.66
C CYS A 182 15.04 10.02 13.50
N PRO A 183 14.42 11.16 13.86
CA PRO A 183 13.11 11.17 14.51
C PRO A 183 12.08 10.40 13.69
N THR A 184 11.47 9.39 14.30
CA THR A 184 10.58 8.46 13.63
C THR A 184 9.24 8.41 14.35
N PHE A 185 8.16 8.51 13.57
CA PHE A 185 6.77 8.45 14.00
C PHE A 185 6.08 7.27 13.34
N ARG A 186 5.03 6.74 13.98
CA ARG A 186 4.38 5.53 13.48
C ARG A 186 2.87 5.53 13.68
N ILE A 187 2.15 5.05 12.66
CA ILE A 187 0.72 4.72 12.74
C ILE A 187 0.47 3.38 12.06
N ASP A 188 -0.15 2.47 12.78
CA ASP A 188 -0.72 1.23 12.27
C ASP A 188 -2.17 1.03 12.76
N GLY A 189 -2.78 -0.13 12.41
CA GLY A 189 -4.17 -0.41 12.75
C GLY A 189 -4.49 -0.53 14.24
N SER A 190 -3.48 -0.70 15.12
CA SER A 190 -3.69 -0.81 16.57
C SER A 190 -3.62 0.53 17.30
N VAL A 191 -3.10 1.58 16.64
CA VAL A 191 -2.92 2.89 17.29
C VAL A 191 -4.28 3.58 17.48
N PRO A 192 -4.68 3.96 18.71
CA PRO A 192 -5.92 4.68 18.98
C PRO A 192 -5.97 6.04 18.26
N LYS A 193 -7.18 6.58 18.05
CA LYS A 193 -7.36 7.84 17.30
C LYS A 193 -6.60 9.01 17.96
N GLU A 194 -6.71 9.16 19.27
CA GLU A 194 -6.03 10.23 20.00
C GLU A 194 -4.51 10.16 19.83
N GLU A 195 -3.93 8.97 19.95
CA GLU A 195 -2.50 8.76 19.75
C GLU A 195 -2.08 9.05 18.30
N ARG A 196 -2.92 8.73 17.30
CA ARG A 196 -2.66 9.10 15.90
C ARG A 196 -2.56 10.60 15.72
N ASP A 197 -3.46 11.36 16.35
CA ASP A 197 -3.45 12.83 16.29
C ASP A 197 -2.20 13.41 16.96
N ASN A 198 -1.74 12.79 18.05
CA ASN A 198 -0.49 13.12 18.73
C ASN A 198 0.72 12.85 17.85
N GLN A 199 0.81 11.68 17.20
CA GLN A 199 1.87 11.31 16.27
C GLN A 199 1.94 12.28 15.08
N VAL A 200 0.81 12.65 14.48
CA VAL A 200 0.73 13.64 13.40
C VAL A 200 1.22 15.01 13.87
N THR A 201 0.76 15.45 15.04
CA THR A 201 1.17 16.75 15.59
C THR A 201 2.66 16.80 15.91
N ALA A 202 3.20 15.73 16.47
CA ALA A 202 4.62 15.61 16.75
C ALA A 202 5.48 15.60 15.49
N PHE A 203 5.05 14.84 14.46
CA PHE A 203 5.73 14.84 13.16
C PHE A 203 5.74 16.23 12.50
N LYS A 204 4.64 16.97 12.57
CA LYS A 204 4.58 18.34 12.02
C LYS A 204 5.61 19.27 12.67
N LYS A 205 5.83 19.12 13.98
CA LYS A 205 6.80 19.92 14.76
C LYS A 205 8.23 19.39 14.69
N ALA A 206 8.42 18.17 14.22
CA ALA A 206 9.75 17.55 14.13
C ALA A 206 10.67 18.30 13.16
N PRO A 207 11.99 18.21 13.33
CA PRO A 207 12.96 18.81 12.41
C PRO A 207 12.89 18.19 11.01
N PRO A 208 13.50 18.83 10.00
CA PRO A 208 13.77 18.19 8.71
C PRO A 208 14.44 16.81 8.89
N GLY A 209 14.24 15.91 7.91
CA GLY A 209 14.75 14.55 7.98
C GLY A 209 13.88 13.58 8.80
N ALA A 210 12.85 14.04 9.48
CA ALA A 210 11.93 13.18 10.22
C ALA A 210 11.16 12.23 9.28
N VAL A 211 10.94 11.01 9.74
CA VAL A 211 10.27 9.94 8.99
C VAL A 211 8.97 9.54 9.68
N PHE A 212 7.89 9.42 8.90
CA PHE A 212 6.63 8.89 9.37
C PHE A 212 6.33 7.56 8.70
N ILE A 213 6.30 6.49 9.47
CA ILE A 213 6.02 5.12 9.02
C ILE A 213 4.52 4.86 9.21
N ILE A 214 3.83 4.52 8.13
CA ILE A 214 2.37 4.37 8.14
C ILE A 214 2.00 3.04 7.49
N GLN A 215 1.22 2.23 8.19
CA GLN A 215 0.61 1.07 7.55
C GLN A 215 -0.40 1.57 6.51
N ILE A 216 -0.22 1.18 5.25
CA ILE A 216 -0.94 1.78 4.12
C ILE A 216 -2.46 1.68 4.26
N ARG A 217 -2.98 0.59 4.83
CA ARG A 217 -4.41 0.40 5.09
C ARG A 217 -4.94 1.33 6.19
N SER A 218 -4.09 1.71 7.14
CA SER A 218 -4.44 2.63 8.25
C SER A 218 -4.32 4.09 7.84
N GLY A 219 -3.56 4.40 6.79
CA GLY A 219 -3.40 5.74 6.22
C GLY A 219 -4.66 6.30 5.54
N GLY A 220 -5.73 5.49 5.37
CA GLY A 220 -7.01 5.89 4.79
C GLY A 220 -7.81 6.90 5.64
N GLN A 221 -7.43 7.18 6.89
CA GLN A 221 -8.20 7.97 7.84
C GLN A 221 -7.79 9.45 7.90
N GLY A 222 -7.98 10.19 6.80
CA GLY A 222 -8.01 11.67 6.86
C GLY A 222 -6.73 12.40 7.32
N LEU A 223 -5.59 11.71 7.44
CA LEU A 223 -4.34 12.32 7.90
C LEU A 223 -3.92 13.47 6.96
N ASN A 224 -3.46 14.57 7.54
CA ASN A 224 -2.88 15.69 6.83
C ASN A 224 -1.38 15.77 7.11
N LEU A 225 -0.55 15.42 6.10
CA LEU A 225 0.90 15.26 6.20
C LEU A 225 1.61 16.05 5.08
N GLN A 226 1.14 17.26 4.80
CA GLN A 226 1.66 18.15 3.75
C GLN A 226 3.11 18.58 3.98
N GLU A 227 3.62 18.43 5.20
CA GLU A 227 5.00 18.73 5.56
C GLU A 227 6.01 17.76 4.91
N ALA A 228 5.54 16.60 4.47
CA ALA A 228 6.36 15.62 3.78
C ALA A 228 6.34 15.85 2.27
N THR A 229 7.52 15.78 1.65
CA THR A 229 7.74 15.89 0.22
C THR A 229 8.28 14.61 -0.41
N ARG A 230 8.78 13.69 0.42
CA ARG A 230 9.23 12.35 0.00
C ARG A 230 8.24 11.30 0.47
N VAL A 231 7.79 10.45 -0.45
CA VAL A 231 6.84 9.38 -0.18
C VAL A 231 7.41 8.08 -0.74
N TYR A 232 7.65 7.11 0.12
CA TYR A 232 8.11 5.79 -0.26
C TYR A 232 7.05 4.74 0.03
N ILE A 233 6.83 3.83 -0.92
CA ILE A 233 5.90 2.71 -0.80
C ILE A 233 6.73 1.44 -0.91
N THR A 234 6.74 0.60 0.11
CA THR A 234 7.63 -0.56 0.22
C THR A 234 7.28 -1.71 -0.71
N GLY A 235 6.06 -1.72 -1.24
CA GLY A 235 5.60 -2.70 -2.21
C GLY A 235 4.18 -2.40 -2.69
N PRO A 236 3.73 -3.00 -3.80
CA PRO A 236 2.43 -2.72 -4.38
C PRO A 236 1.29 -3.17 -3.46
N SER A 237 0.22 -2.41 -3.46
CA SER A 237 -1.05 -2.77 -2.81
C SER A 237 -1.92 -3.60 -3.75
N TRP A 238 -2.84 -4.41 -3.23
CA TRP A 238 -3.83 -5.12 -4.05
C TRP A 238 -4.73 -4.18 -4.85
N ASN A 239 -4.99 -3.00 -4.31
CA ASN A 239 -5.80 -1.98 -4.95
C ASN A 239 -4.98 -0.70 -5.13
N PRO A 240 -4.76 -0.24 -6.37
CA PRO A 240 -4.00 0.97 -6.66
C PRO A 240 -4.63 2.23 -6.05
N ALA A 241 -5.94 2.24 -5.84
CA ALA A 241 -6.61 3.37 -5.18
C ALA A 241 -6.12 3.59 -3.74
N THR A 242 -5.68 2.52 -3.05
CA THR A 242 -5.08 2.62 -1.71
C THR A 242 -3.78 3.41 -1.75
N GLU A 243 -2.94 3.20 -2.77
CA GLU A 243 -1.69 3.94 -2.97
C GLU A 243 -1.97 5.41 -3.29
N LEU A 244 -2.92 5.69 -4.19
CA LEU A 244 -3.32 7.06 -4.52
C LEU A 244 -3.88 7.81 -3.31
N GLN A 245 -4.68 7.14 -2.47
CA GLN A 245 -5.16 7.72 -1.22
C GLN A 245 -4.02 8.01 -0.24
N ALA A 246 -3.04 7.11 -0.14
CA ALA A 246 -1.86 7.30 0.69
C ALA A 246 -1.04 8.53 0.23
N VAL A 247 -0.76 8.65 -1.05
CA VAL A 247 -0.07 9.81 -1.63
C VAL A 247 -0.88 11.10 -1.41
N GLY A 248 -2.19 11.04 -1.49
CA GLY A 248 -3.10 12.15 -1.19
C GLY A 248 -3.02 12.68 0.25
N ARG A 249 -2.25 12.07 1.16
CA ARG A 249 -1.98 12.61 2.50
C ARG A 249 -0.92 13.71 2.48
N SER A 250 0.02 13.65 1.56
CA SER A 250 1.05 14.65 1.31
C SER A 250 0.70 15.58 0.15
N HIS A 251 0.30 15.03 -1.01
CA HIS A 251 -0.05 15.78 -2.21
C HIS A 251 -1.52 16.18 -2.20
N ARG A 252 -1.84 17.23 -1.48
CA ARG A 252 -3.20 17.76 -1.31
C ARG A 252 -3.20 19.29 -1.18
N THR A 253 -4.38 19.90 -1.21
CA THR A 253 -4.58 21.35 -1.04
C THR A 253 -3.80 21.87 0.17
N GLY A 254 -2.95 22.87 -0.05
CA GLY A 254 -2.02 23.42 0.94
C GLY A 254 -0.58 22.92 0.80
N GLN A 255 -0.30 21.93 -0.05
CA GLN A 255 1.07 21.59 -0.42
C GLN A 255 1.67 22.69 -1.29
N THR A 256 2.89 23.11 -0.95
CA THR A 256 3.58 24.21 -1.65
C THR A 256 4.84 23.75 -2.39
N LYS A 257 5.24 22.48 -2.21
CA LYS A 257 6.45 21.92 -2.80
C LYS A 257 6.13 20.70 -3.67
N PRO A 258 6.93 20.38 -4.68
CA PRO A 258 6.82 19.13 -5.42
C PRO A 258 6.89 17.92 -4.48
N VAL A 259 6.08 16.90 -4.77
CA VAL A 259 6.08 15.63 -4.02
C VAL A 259 6.68 14.54 -4.90
N TYR A 260 7.61 13.80 -4.34
CA TYR A 260 8.30 12.69 -5.03
C TYR A 260 7.86 11.36 -4.41
N VAL A 261 7.18 10.57 -5.20
CA VAL A 261 6.66 9.27 -4.80
C VAL A 261 7.47 8.17 -5.46
N LYS A 262 8.07 7.30 -4.66
CA LYS A 262 8.82 6.14 -5.17
C LYS A 262 8.24 4.86 -4.58
N LYS A 263 7.91 3.91 -5.47
CA LYS A 263 7.46 2.59 -5.10
C LYS A 263 8.56 1.57 -5.40
N LEU A 264 8.95 0.82 -4.37
CA LEU A 264 9.98 -0.21 -4.46
C LEU A 264 9.35 -1.51 -4.95
N ILE A 265 9.87 -2.06 -6.03
CA ILE A 265 9.41 -3.32 -6.62
C ILE A 265 10.61 -4.17 -7.05
N TYR A 266 10.50 -5.48 -6.84
CA TYR A 266 11.44 -6.41 -7.45
C TYR A 266 11.01 -6.72 -8.87
N LYS A 267 11.93 -6.46 -9.81
CA LYS A 267 11.71 -6.64 -11.23
C LYS A 267 11.71 -8.11 -11.62
N GLU A 268 10.77 -8.51 -12.45
CA GLU A 268 10.77 -9.81 -13.12
C GLU A 268 11.89 -9.87 -14.16
N THR A 269 12.48 -11.06 -14.30
CA THR A 269 13.49 -11.38 -15.31
C THR A 269 13.17 -12.73 -15.95
N ASP A 270 13.89 -13.10 -17.00
CA ASP A 270 13.72 -14.41 -17.65
C ASP A 270 13.88 -15.61 -16.69
N THR A 271 14.54 -15.40 -15.56
CA THR A 271 14.84 -16.45 -14.57
C THR A 271 14.23 -16.19 -13.20
N PHE A 272 13.44 -15.13 -13.03
CA PHE A 272 12.86 -14.72 -11.76
C PHE A 272 11.45 -14.19 -11.95
N VAL A 273 10.46 -14.84 -11.31
CA VAL A 273 9.05 -14.43 -11.33
C VAL A 273 8.78 -13.52 -10.13
N SER A 274 8.26 -12.33 -10.39
CA SER A 274 7.94 -11.34 -9.37
C SER A 274 6.45 -11.32 -9.06
N VAL A 275 6.06 -11.79 -7.88
CA VAL A 275 4.67 -11.66 -7.40
C VAL A 275 4.22 -10.19 -7.34
N GLU A 276 5.14 -9.24 -7.11
CA GLU A 276 4.81 -7.81 -7.10
C GLU A 276 4.46 -7.29 -8.49
N GLU A 277 5.20 -7.67 -9.54
CA GLU A 277 4.88 -7.28 -10.91
C GLU A 277 3.59 -7.94 -11.41
N GLU A 278 3.38 -9.21 -11.10
CA GLU A 278 2.11 -9.90 -11.38
C GLU A 278 0.91 -9.19 -10.72
N MET A 279 1.05 -8.76 -9.47
CA MET A 279 0.02 -7.95 -8.81
C MET A 279 -0.25 -6.64 -9.52
N MET A 280 0.78 -5.95 -9.99
CA MET A 280 0.64 -4.69 -10.73
C MET A 280 0.00 -4.91 -12.10
N ALA A 281 0.33 -6.00 -12.80
CA ALA A 281 -0.31 -6.38 -14.05
C ALA A 281 -1.82 -6.62 -13.86
N LEU A 282 -2.22 -7.32 -12.80
CA LEU A 282 -3.63 -7.54 -12.46
C LEU A 282 -4.37 -6.23 -12.10
N GLN A 283 -3.68 -5.23 -11.57
CA GLN A 283 -4.26 -3.91 -11.32
C GLN A 283 -4.60 -3.15 -12.61
N GLY A 284 -3.79 -3.30 -13.66
CA GLY A 284 -4.00 -2.65 -14.96
C GLY A 284 -5.21 -3.18 -15.74
N HIS A 285 -5.74 -4.35 -15.36
CA HIS A 285 -6.92 -4.98 -15.97
C HIS A 285 -8.24 -4.65 -15.24
N LYS A 286 -8.21 -3.88 -14.17
CA LYS A 286 -9.39 -3.41 -13.41
C LYS A 286 -9.74 -1.97 -13.75
#